data_6d52535cb15e83e46ec7996516f889d1
#
_entry.id   6d52535cb15e83e46ec7996516f889d1
#
_cell.length_a   1.000
_cell.length_b   1.000
_cell.length_c   1.000
_cell.angle_alpha   90.00
_cell.angle_beta   90.00
_cell.angle_gamma   90.00
#
_symmetry.space_group_name_H-M   'P 1'
#
loop_
_entity.id
_entity.type
_entity.pdbx_description
1 polymer ?
#
loop_
_entity_poly.entity_id
_entity_poly.type
_entity_poly.pdbx_seq_one_letter_code
_entity_poly.pdbx_strand_id
1 'polypeptide(L)'
;MRARLTWFGGLVRRLHGGSGRDERGSISVWVIASAFALIGIAGIGTDLSGQVHTKQHAQDVAAQAARVGAEQVSSDVVTGTQASVNFVAGRNAAQQYLQAAGLTGSVNIVNGTTIEVKTSETYDTTFLGLLGISHLTVTGDATAQLIRTEGGVAQ
;
A
#
# COMPACT_ATOMS: atom_id res chain seq x y z
N MET A 1 40.48 -76.76 -43.23
CA MET A 1 40.85 -75.96 -42.06
C MET A 1 40.39 -74.53 -42.33
N ARG A 2 39.19 -74.16 -42.00
CA ARG A 2 38.70 -72.73 -42.01
C ARG A 2 37.74 -72.59 -40.87
N ALA A 3 38.22 -72.02 -39.74
CA ALA A 3 37.44 -71.74 -38.58
C ALA A 3 37.10 -70.23 -38.57
N ARG A 4 35.85 -69.86 -38.68
CA ARG A 4 34.97 -69.11 -37.81
C ARG A 4 35.51 -67.78 -37.28
N LEU A 5 35.08 -66.72 -37.92
CA LEU A 5 35.08 -65.35 -37.35
C LEU A 5 33.67 -64.75 -37.56
N THR A 6 32.69 -65.09 -36.70
CA THR A 6 31.34 -64.57 -36.76
C THR A 6 30.80 -64.17 -35.36
N TRP A 7 31.62 -63.63 -34.50
CA TRP A 7 31.17 -63.33 -33.12
C TRP A 7 31.29 -61.85 -32.70
N PHE A 8 31.63 -60.98 -33.62
CA PHE A 8 31.76 -59.53 -33.26
C PHE A 8 30.61 -58.63 -33.73
N GLY A 9 29.57 -59.19 -34.39
CA GLY A 9 28.45 -58.40 -34.92
C GLY A 9 27.33 -58.07 -33.93
N GLY A 10 27.30 -58.63 -32.71
CA GLY A 10 26.19 -58.57 -31.80
C GLY A 10 26.24 -57.53 -30.68
N LEU A 11 27.41 -56.97 -30.44
CA LEU A 11 27.59 -56.16 -29.24
C LEU A 11 27.40 -54.65 -29.45
N VAL A 12 27.40 -54.15 -30.67
CA VAL A 12 27.31 -52.72 -30.96
C VAL A 12 25.84 -52.23 -31.10
N ARG A 13 24.87 -53.14 -31.21
CA ARG A 13 23.48 -52.81 -31.44
C ARG A 13 22.66 -52.53 -30.20
N ARG A 14 23.23 -52.62 -29.00
CA ARG A 14 22.56 -52.38 -27.71
C ARG A 14 22.83 -51.03 -27.06
N LEU A 15 23.61 -50.17 -27.65
CA LEU A 15 23.91 -48.86 -27.08
C LEU A 15 23.15 -47.70 -27.70
N HIS A 16 22.21 -47.97 -28.62
CA HIS A 16 21.24 -47.02 -29.13
C HIS A 16 19.82 -47.31 -28.59
N GLY A 17 19.73 -47.78 -27.36
CA GLY A 17 18.52 -47.64 -26.57
C GLY A 17 18.35 -46.14 -26.32
N GLY A 18 17.70 -45.44 -27.26
CA GLY A 18 17.33 -44.05 -27.10
C GLY A 18 16.55 -43.93 -25.81
N SER A 19 17.12 -43.27 -24.81
CA SER A 19 16.38 -42.61 -23.75
C SER A 19 15.47 -41.59 -24.45
N GLY A 20 14.31 -42.02 -24.89
CA GLY A 20 13.19 -41.16 -25.12
C GLY A 20 12.92 -40.51 -23.77
N ARG A 21 13.57 -39.37 -23.54
CA ARG A 21 13.18 -38.47 -22.45
C ARG A 21 11.72 -38.21 -22.70
N ASP A 22 10.88 -38.66 -21.78
CA ASP A 22 9.47 -38.33 -21.74
C ASP A 22 9.36 -36.79 -21.54
N GLU A 23 9.51 -36.05 -22.62
CA GLU A 23 9.37 -34.57 -22.64
C GLU A 23 7.92 -34.15 -22.40
N ARG A 24 6.97 -35.10 -22.45
CA ARG A 24 5.55 -34.86 -22.17
C ARG A 24 5.28 -34.38 -20.75
N GLY A 25 6.05 -34.84 -19.76
CA GLY A 25 5.94 -34.36 -18.35
C GLY A 25 6.52 -32.96 -18.13
N SER A 26 7.57 -32.59 -18.89
CA SER A 26 8.26 -31.32 -18.73
C SER A 26 7.42 -30.12 -19.13
N ILE A 27 6.65 -30.20 -20.21
CA ILE A 27 5.79 -29.13 -20.70
C ILE A 27 4.65 -28.84 -19.70
N SER A 28 4.02 -29.88 -19.15
CA SER A 28 2.93 -29.72 -18.18
C SER A 28 3.38 -29.05 -16.90
N VAL A 29 4.56 -29.41 -16.37
CA VAL A 29 5.14 -28.77 -15.19
C VAL A 29 5.45 -27.29 -15.48
N TRP A 30 5.96 -27.00 -16.66
CA TRP A 30 6.28 -25.62 -17.05
C TRP A 30 5.03 -24.73 -17.19
N VAL A 31 3.96 -25.28 -17.77
CA VAL A 31 2.67 -24.58 -17.89
C VAL A 31 2.07 -24.31 -16.51
N ILE A 32 2.08 -25.30 -15.61
CA ILE A 32 1.57 -25.12 -14.24
C ILE A 32 2.38 -24.07 -13.51
N ALA A 33 3.71 -24.14 -13.54
CA ALA A 33 4.58 -23.16 -12.88
C ALA A 33 4.36 -21.75 -13.42
N SER A 34 4.20 -21.60 -14.75
CA SER A 34 3.92 -20.32 -15.39
C SER A 34 2.55 -19.76 -14.97
N ALA A 35 1.53 -20.61 -14.88
CA ALA A 35 0.21 -20.20 -14.42
C ALA A 35 0.25 -19.68 -12.97
N PHE A 36 0.94 -20.38 -12.07
CA PHE A 36 1.13 -19.92 -10.68
C PHE A 36 1.90 -18.60 -10.62
N ALA A 37 2.94 -18.43 -11.43
CA ALA A 37 3.69 -17.19 -11.49
C ALA A 37 2.82 -16.00 -11.95
N LEU A 38 2.00 -16.20 -12.98
CA LEU A 38 1.07 -15.18 -13.49
C LEU A 38 0.01 -14.80 -12.46
N ILE A 39 -0.56 -15.78 -11.76
CA ILE A 39 -1.52 -15.53 -10.67
C ILE A 39 -0.86 -14.74 -9.54
N GLY A 40 0.38 -15.09 -9.18
CA GLY A 40 1.15 -14.37 -8.16
C GLY A 40 1.40 -12.90 -8.54
N ILE A 41 1.82 -12.65 -9.78
CA ILE A 41 2.05 -11.28 -10.28
C ILE A 41 0.74 -10.47 -10.28
N ALA A 42 -0.35 -11.04 -10.77
CA ALA A 42 -1.66 -10.40 -10.77
C ALA A 42 -2.14 -10.10 -9.34
N GLY A 43 -1.91 -11.03 -8.41
CA GLY A 43 -2.25 -10.88 -7.00
C GLY A 43 -1.51 -9.74 -6.31
N ILE A 44 -0.20 -9.62 -6.54
CA ILE A 44 0.61 -8.50 -6.03
C ILE A 44 0.08 -7.17 -6.60
N GLY A 45 -0.26 -7.12 -7.89
CA GLY A 45 -0.83 -5.94 -8.52
C GLY A 45 -2.15 -5.49 -7.85
N THR A 46 -2.99 -6.43 -7.45
CA THR A 46 -4.25 -6.17 -6.73
C THR A 46 -3.98 -5.55 -5.35
N ASP A 47 -3.06 -6.12 -4.57
CA ASP A 47 -2.73 -5.61 -3.24
C ASP A 47 -2.07 -4.23 -3.30
N LEU A 48 -1.18 -3.99 -4.27
CA LEU A 48 -0.58 -2.66 -4.48
C LEU A 48 -1.63 -1.61 -4.84
N SER A 49 -2.61 -1.94 -5.67
CA SER A 49 -3.71 -1.04 -6.01
C SER A 49 -4.55 -0.71 -4.78
N GLY A 50 -4.89 -1.70 -3.97
CA GLY A 50 -5.61 -1.52 -2.71
C GLY A 50 -4.85 -0.63 -1.72
N GLN A 51 -3.55 -0.86 -1.56
CA GLN A 51 -2.69 -0.02 -0.71
C GLN A 51 -2.67 1.44 -1.16
N VAL A 52 -2.61 1.70 -2.47
CA VAL A 52 -2.64 3.07 -3.02
C VAL A 52 -3.96 3.76 -2.70
N HIS A 53 -5.09 3.06 -2.87
CA HIS A 53 -6.41 3.60 -2.52
C HIS A 53 -6.53 3.93 -1.03
N THR A 54 -6.10 3.04 -0.15
CA THR A 54 -6.09 3.27 1.30
C THR A 54 -5.20 4.47 1.65
N LYS A 55 -4.04 4.61 1.02
CA LYS A 55 -3.17 5.76 1.21
C LYS A 55 -3.81 7.07 0.77
N GLN A 56 -4.48 7.08 -0.38
CA GLN A 56 -5.23 8.26 -0.86
C GLN A 56 -6.34 8.63 0.12
N HIS A 57 -7.11 7.66 0.59
CA HIS A 57 -8.14 7.88 1.59
C HIS A 57 -7.56 8.49 2.88
N ALA A 58 -6.47 7.94 3.41
CA ALA A 58 -5.79 8.47 4.58
C ALA A 58 -5.33 9.93 4.38
N GLN A 59 -4.81 10.27 3.19
CA GLN A 59 -4.41 11.64 2.84
C GLN A 59 -5.62 12.60 2.73
N ASP A 60 -6.70 12.16 2.10
CA ASP A 60 -7.91 12.98 1.95
C ASP A 60 -8.54 13.28 3.30
N VAL A 61 -8.61 12.28 4.19
CA VAL A 61 -9.10 12.47 5.56
C VAL A 61 -8.19 13.42 6.35
N ALA A 62 -6.86 13.28 6.22
CA ALA A 62 -5.94 14.20 6.86
C ALA A 62 -6.14 15.65 6.39
N ALA A 63 -6.31 15.85 5.07
CA ALA A 63 -6.54 17.18 4.49
C ALA A 63 -7.86 17.79 4.96
N GLN A 64 -8.93 17.01 5.03
CA GLN A 64 -10.21 17.51 5.54
C GLN A 64 -10.15 17.82 7.03
N ALA A 65 -9.54 16.97 7.84
CA ALA A 65 -9.35 17.21 9.27
C ALA A 65 -8.54 18.49 9.52
N ALA A 66 -7.46 18.71 8.75
CA ALA A 66 -6.67 19.94 8.85
C ALA A 66 -7.49 21.19 8.53
N ARG A 67 -8.35 21.13 7.51
CA ARG A 67 -9.25 22.24 7.14
C ARG A 67 -10.27 22.51 8.22
N VAL A 68 -10.98 21.50 8.72
CA VAL A 68 -11.97 21.62 9.80
C VAL A 68 -11.33 22.25 11.04
N GLY A 69 -10.12 21.82 11.40
CA GLY A 69 -9.37 22.40 12.50
C GLY A 69 -9.03 23.87 12.26
N ALA A 70 -8.58 24.24 11.06
CA ALA A 70 -8.23 25.61 10.69
C ALA A 70 -9.44 26.54 10.66
N GLU A 71 -10.56 26.08 10.13
CA GLU A 71 -11.82 26.83 10.09
C GLU A 71 -12.33 27.13 11.50
N GLN A 72 -12.28 26.15 12.42
CA GLN A 72 -12.68 26.35 13.81
C GLN A 72 -11.84 27.41 14.48
N VAL A 73 -10.51 27.42 14.30
CA VAL A 73 -9.63 28.47 14.85
C VAL A 73 -9.97 29.84 14.26
N SER A 74 -10.21 29.91 12.94
CA SER A 74 -10.47 31.18 12.24
C SER A 74 -11.82 31.78 12.60
N SER A 75 -12.87 30.96 12.77
CA SER A 75 -14.20 31.44 13.16
C SER A 75 -14.21 32.09 14.54
N ASP A 76 -13.47 31.54 15.47
CA ASP A 76 -13.40 32.04 16.83
C ASP A 76 -12.62 33.35 16.94
N VAL A 77 -11.59 33.57 16.11
CA VAL A 77 -10.87 34.85 16.05
C VAL A 77 -11.79 36.00 15.63
N VAL A 78 -12.73 35.76 14.73
CA VAL A 78 -13.74 36.75 14.31
C VAL A 78 -14.69 37.14 15.46
N THR A 79 -14.97 36.23 16.38
CA THR A 79 -15.85 36.45 17.53
C THR A 79 -15.13 37.07 18.75
N GLY A 80 -13.83 37.32 18.67
CA GLY A 80 -13.05 38.01 19.69
C GLY A 80 -12.55 37.15 20.86
N THR A 81 -12.61 35.84 20.73
CA THR A 81 -12.07 34.89 21.70
C THR A 81 -10.55 34.77 21.55
N GLN A 82 -9.80 34.63 22.66
CA GLN A 82 -8.32 34.63 22.63
C GLN A 82 -7.77 33.46 21.81
N ALA A 83 -6.78 33.71 20.95
CA ALA A 83 -6.17 32.74 20.03
C ALA A 83 -5.70 31.41 20.67
N SER A 84 -5.28 31.43 21.94
CA SER A 84 -4.85 30.23 22.65
C SER A 84 -5.96 29.22 22.94
N VAL A 85 -7.19 29.70 23.17
CA VAL A 85 -8.36 28.86 23.40
C VAL A 85 -8.81 28.22 22.07
N ASN A 86 -8.66 28.96 20.99
CA ASN A 86 -9.05 28.55 19.65
C ASN A 86 -8.21 27.39 19.11
N PHE A 87 -6.92 27.34 19.45
CA PHE A 87 -6.06 26.20 19.05
C PHE A 87 -6.49 24.87 19.66
N VAL A 88 -6.99 24.89 20.90
CA VAL A 88 -7.52 23.69 21.53
C VAL A 88 -8.83 23.25 20.85
N ALA A 89 -9.72 24.19 20.52
CA ALA A 89 -10.95 23.91 19.81
C ALA A 89 -10.68 23.35 18.41
N GLY A 90 -9.78 23.98 17.66
CA GLY A 90 -9.37 23.51 16.33
C GLY A 90 -8.74 22.11 16.33
N ARG A 91 -7.88 21.83 17.30
CA ARG A 91 -7.31 20.49 17.48
C ARG A 91 -8.40 19.46 17.77
N ASN A 92 -9.33 19.78 18.68
CA ASN A 92 -10.42 18.89 19.05
C ASN A 92 -11.34 18.62 17.85
N ALA A 93 -11.68 19.65 17.08
CA ALA A 93 -12.50 19.51 15.87
C ALA A 93 -11.83 18.59 14.83
N ALA A 94 -10.53 18.80 14.56
CA ALA A 94 -9.77 17.93 13.67
C ALA A 94 -9.71 16.49 14.19
N GLN A 95 -9.49 16.29 15.49
CA GLN A 95 -9.47 14.95 16.09
C GLN A 95 -10.85 14.26 16.04
N GLN A 96 -11.93 14.98 16.27
CA GLN A 96 -13.31 14.44 16.13
C GLN A 96 -13.57 14.02 14.69
N TYR A 97 -13.10 14.80 13.71
CA TYR A 97 -13.22 14.43 12.30
C TYR A 97 -12.47 13.11 11.99
N LEU A 98 -11.23 12.95 12.46
CA LEU A 98 -10.47 11.70 12.31
C LEU A 98 -11.21 10.50 12.92
N GLN A 99 -11.75 10.67 14.12
CA GLN A 99 -12.50 9.61 14.81
C GLN A 99 -13.78 9.25 14.06
N ALA A 100 -14.51 10.26 13.54
CA ALA A 100 -15.71 10.06 12.74
C ALA A 100 -15.42 9.32 11.42
N ALA A 101 -14.23 9.55 10.84
CA ALA A 101 -13.74 8.84 9.66
C ALA A 101 -13.19 7.43 9.98
N GLY A 102 -13.12 7.04 11.27
CA GLY A 102 -12.60 5.74 11.69
C GLY A 102 -11.07 5.61 11.61
N LEU A 103 -10.33 6.71 11.42
CA LEU A 103 -8.87 6.72 11.35
C LEU A 103 -8.23 7.12 12.68
N THR A 104 -7.05 6.57 12.92
CA THR A 104 -6.18 7.03 13.99
C THR A 104 -5.21 8.09 13.46
N GLY A 105 -4.88 9.09 14.29
CA GLY A 105 -3.97 10.13 13.86
C GLY A 105 -3.59 11.09 14.96
N SER A 106 -2.68 12.01 14.64
CA SER A 106 -2.25 13.09 15.50
C SER A 106 -2.49 14.45 14.85
N VAL A 107 -2.88 15.42 15.67
CA VAL A 107 -3.11 16.81 15.25
C VAL A 107 -2.17 17.71 16.05
N ASN A 108 -1.29 18.41 15.36
CA ASN A 108 -0.33 19.32 15.93
C ASN A 108 -0.52 20.73 15.38
N ILE A 109 -0.18 21.73 16.20
CA ILE A 109 -0.12 23.12 15.75
C ILE A 109 1.33 23.53 15.71
N VAL A 110 1.78 23.92 14.52
CA VAL A 110 3.17 24.30 14.25
C VAL A 110 3.24 25.81 14.05
N ASN A 111 4.20 26.45 14.72
CA ASN A 111 4.44 27.89 14.66
C ASN A 111 3.23 28.79 15.00
N GLY A 112 2.19 28.26 15.61
CA GLY A 112 0.96 29.01 15.94
C GLY A 112 0.16 29.47 14.73
N THR A 113 0.46 28.99 13.53
CA THR A 113 -0.18 29.41 12.27
C THR A 113 -0.53 28.23 11.34
N THR A 114 -0.12 27.02 11.68
CA THR A 114 -0.32 25.86 10.80
C THR A 114 -0.82 24.69 11.64
N ILE A 115 -1.90 24.07 11.18
CA ILE A 115 -2.37 22.78 11.70
C ILE A 115 -1.75 21.69 10.84
N GLU A 116 -1.01 20.79 11.46
CA GLU A 116 -0.47 19.57 10.87
C GLU A 116 -1.27 18.38 11.36
N VAL A 117 -1.78 17.60 10.44
CA VAL A 117 -2.53 16.34 10.71
C VAL A 117 -1.77 15.19 10.09
N LYS A 118 -1.55 14.15 10.88
CA LYS A 118 -1.01 12.86 10.42
C LYS A 118 -2.01 11.77 10.73
N THR A 119 -2.30 10.93 9.75
CA THR A 119 -3.22 9.80 9.88
C THR A 119 -2.49 8.49 9.66
N SER A 120 -3.05 7.43 10.21
CA SER A 120 -2.59 6.06 9.99
C SER A 120 -3.80 5.18 9.72
N GLU A 121 -3.73 4.40 8.66
CA GLU A 121 -4.76 3.46 8.24
C GLU A 121 -4.11 2.10 7.90
N THR A 122 -4.83 1.02 8.15
CA THR A 122 -4.37 -0.33 7.87
C THR A 122 -5.10 -0.88 6.65
N TYR A 123 -4.34 -1.37 5.68
CA TYR A 123 -4.85 -2.10 4.53
C TYR A 123 -4.66 -3.60 4.75
N ASP A 124 -5.75 -4.37 4.68
CA ASP A 124 -5.72 -5.83 4.76
C ASP A 124 -5.41 -6.40 3.37
N THR A 125 -4.31 -7.15 3.29
CA THR A 125 -3.84 -7.72 2.03
C THR A 125 -4.61 -8.98 1.66
N THR A 126 -4.85 -9.19 0.37
CA THR A 126 -5.55 -10.37 -0.14
C THR A 126 -4.56 -11.48 -0.54
N PHE A 127 -3.61 -11.16 -1.40
CA PHE A 127 -2.65 -12.12 -1.95
C PHE A 127 -1.34 -12.18 -1.15
N LEU A 128 -0.86 -11.05 -0.67
CA LEU A 128 0.32 -11.00 0.21
C LEU A 128 0.07 -11.71 1.55
N GLY A 129 -1.20 -11.80 1.98
CA GLY A 129 -1.61 -12.59 3.13
C GLY A 129 -1.25 -14.07 3.01
N LEU A 130 -1.27 -14.64 1.79
CA LEU A 130 -0.83 -16.00 1.53
C LEU A 130 0.68 -16.21 1.75
N LEU A 131 1.46 -15.12 1.67
CA LEU A 131 2.90 -15.09 1.93
C LEU A 131 3.23 -14.70 3.38
N GLY A 132 2.21 -14.56 4.24
CA GLY A 132 2.37 -14.21 5.65
C GLY A 132 2.35 -12.70 5.94
N ILE A 133 2.09 -11.84 4.95
CA ILE A 133 1.95 -10.40 5.11
C ILE A 133 0.46 -10.06 5.11
N SER A 134 -0.18 -10.09 6.27
CA SER A 134 -1.63 -9.95 6.38
C SER A 134 -2.14 -8.51 6.25
N HIS A 135 -1.33 -7.53 6.61
CA HIS A 135 -1.72 -6.11 6.59
C HIS A 135 -0.53 -5.20 6.35
N LEU A 136 -0.81 -4.06 5.76
CA LEU A 136 0.13 -2.99 5.49
C LEU A 136 -0.40 -1.70 6.11
N THR A 137 0.44 -0.99 6.86
CA THR A 137 0.07 0.32 7.41
C THR A 137 0.45 1.40 6.41
N VAL A 138 -0.50 2.29 6.12
CA VAL A 138 -0.30 3.48 5.30
C VAL A 138 -0.51 4.73 6.13
N THR A 139 0.16 5.81 5.77
CA THR A 139 0.05 7.08 6.45
C THR A 139 -0.35 8.17 5.47
N GLY A 140 -1.21 9.09 5.92
CA GLY A 140 -1.52 10.35 5.25
C GLY A 140 -1.03 11.51 6.10
N ASP A 141 -0.64 12.60 5.47
CA ASP A 141 -0.26 13.84 6.13
C ASP A 141 -0.81 15.04 5.37
N ALA A 142 -1.24 16.04 6.11
CA ALA A 142 -1.73 17.29 5.54
C ALA A 142 -1.49 18.45 6.49
N THR A 143 -1.38 19.65 5.91
CA THR A 143 -1.25 20.90 6.64
C THR A 143 -2.30 21.90 6.17
N ALA A 144 -2.83 22.72 7.09
CA ALA A 144 -3.68 23.85 6.78
C ALA A 144 -3.15 25.10 7.50
N GLN A 145 -3.03 26.19 6.77
CA GLN A 145 -2.62 27.49 7.33
C GLN A 145 -3.83 28.22 7.93
N LEU A 146 -3.63 28.81 9.08
CA LEU A 146 -4.58 29.70 9.73
C LEU A 146 -4.47 31.08 9.08
N ILE A 147 -5.49 31.47 8.32
CA ILE A 147 -5.53 32.81 7.72
C ILE A 147 -5.92 33.81 8.79
N ARG A 148 -5.00 34.71 9.17
CA ARG A 148 -5.35 35.87 9.96
C ARG A 148 -5.70 37.01 9.03
N THR A 149 -6.95 37.41 9.02
CA THR A 149 -7.37 38.68 8.39
C THR A 149 -7.24 39.80 9.41
N GLU A 150 -6.14 40.55 9.41
CA GLU A 150 -6.08 41.82 10.10
C GLU A 150 -6.59 42.93 9.17
N GLY A 151 -7.67 43.61 9.55
CA GLY A 151 -8.20 44.75 8.81
C GLY A 151 -8.78 44.51 7.42
N GLY A 152 -9.23 43.27 7.12
CA GLY A 152 -9.87 42.92 5.85
C GLY A 152 -8.92 42.71 4.66
N VAL A 153 -7.60 42.67 4.91
CA VAL A 153 -6.61 42.37 3.88
C VAL A 153 -5.91 41.08 4.28
N ALA A 154 -5.96 40.09 3.39
CA ALA A 154 -5.19 38.84 3.57
C ALA A 154 -3.69 39.14 3.48
N GLN A 155 -2.94 38.76 4.48
CA GLN A 155 -1.48 38.87 4.54
C GLN A 155 -0.86 37.47 4.33
#